data_ea65544fc8bbd86ad72cccae597e0c26
#
_entry.id   ea65544fc8bbd86ad72cccae597e0c26
#
_cell.length_a   1.000
_cell.length_b   1.000
_cell.length_c   1.000
_cell.angle_alpha   90.00
_cell.angle_beta   90.00
_cell.angle_gamma   90.00
#
_symmetry.space_group_name_H-M   'P 1'
#
loop_
_entity.id
_entity.type
_entity.pdbx_description
1 polymer ?
#
loop_
_entity_poly.entity_id
_entity_poly.type
_entity_poly.pdbx_seq_one_letter_code
_entity_poly.pdbx_strand_id
1 'polypeptide(L)'
;MKDAINDFSSDNFDLIWRPFQLNPDMPLEGMERKKYLELKFGGKNNYKNIYENIYNVGLENNIHFQFEKIAKTPNSFASHKLLALAYKSKKQTQVVETLFYNYFIEGVDIGDIKELVRISKQHNIYQDDISIYLQSKEDRDNLLAEESHAKELG
;
A
#
# COMPACT_ATOMS: atom_id res chain seq x y z
N MET A 1 -15.57 3.00 0.67
CA MET A 1 -15.50 2.61 -0.75
C MET A 1 -16.37 1.41 -1.08
N LYS A 2 -16.32 0.28 -0.34
CA LYS A 2 -17.27 -0.85 -0.52
C LYS A 2 -18.72 -0.39 -0.39
N ASP A 3 -19.03 0.41 0.59
CA ASP A 3 -20.38 0.94 0.82
C ASP A 3 -20.84 1.80 -0.35
N ALA A 4 -20.00 2.70 -0.85
CA ALA A 4 -20.29 3.51 -2.03
C ALA A 4 -20.51 2.69 -3.31
N ILE A 5 -19.83 1.55 -3.47
CA ILE A 5 -20.03 0.65 -4.61
C ILE A 5 -21.34 -0.14 -4.43
N ASN A 6 -21.66 -0.55 -3.21
CA ASN A 6 -22.90 -1.26 -2.90
C ASN A 6 -24.16 -0.41 -3.11
N ASP A 7 -24.04 0.92 -2.95
CA ASP A 7 -25.14 1.88 -3.20
C ASP A 7 -25.48 2.01 -4.70
N PHE A 8 -24.54 1.66 -5.58
CA PHE A 8 -24.80 1.59 -7.01
C PHE A 8 -25.17 0.15 -7.37
N SER A 9 -26.45 -0.16 -7.43
CA SER A 9 -27.02 -1.47 -7.75
C SER A 9 -26.77 -1.94 -9.20
N SER A 10 -25.61 -1.66 -9.78
CA SER A 10 -25.31 -2.02 -11.16
C SER A 10 -24.09 -2.95 -11.23
N ASP A 11 -24.30 -4.08 -11.88
CA ASP A 11 -23.33 -5.15 -12.21
C ASP A 11 -22.16 -4.72 -13.12
N ASN A 12 -21.87 -3.40 -13.23
CA ASN A 12 -21.03 -2.84 -14.30
C ASN A 12 -19.81 -2.07 -13.81
N PHE A 13 -19.33 -2.28 -12.58
CA PHE A 13 -18.11 -1.61 -12.11
C PHE A 13 -16.94 -2.59 -12.03
N ASP A 14 -15.88 -2.31 -12.78
CA ASP A 14 -14.58 -2.94 -12.61
C ASP A 14 -13.70 -2.03 -11.77
N LEU A 15 -13.38 -2.46 -10.53
CA LEU A 15 -12.49 -1.74 -9.66
C LEU A 15 -11.04 -2.19 -9.91
N ILE A 16 -10.23 -1.29 -10.45
CA ILE A 16 -8.81 -1.53 -10.72
C ILE A 16 -7.97 -0.61 -9.84
N TRP A 17 -7.05 -1.19 -9.06
CA TRP A 17 -6.09 -0.47 -8.24
C TRP A 17 -4.84 -0.19 -9.07
N ARG A 18 -4.50 1.10 -9.21
CA ARG A 18 -3.32 1.54 -9.94
C ARG A 18 -2.16 1.87 -9.00
N PRO A 19 -0.89 1.66 -9.41
CA PRO A 19 0.26 2.03 -8.60
C PRO A 19 0.35 3.55 -8.46
N PHE A 20 0.64 4.00 -7.23
CA PHE A 20 0.96 5.40 -6.95
C PHE A 20 1.89 5.47 -5.73
N GLN A 21 3.13 5.88 -5.94
CA GLN A 21 4.10 6.08 -4.85
C GLN A 21 4.04 7.51 -4.33
N LEU A 22 3.61 7.71 -3.09
CA LEU A 22 3.65 9.02 -2.43
C LEU A 22 5.09 9.50 -2.17
N ASN A 23 6.05 8.58 -2.13
CA ASN A 23 7.46 8.84 -1.85
C ASN A 23 8.32 7.99 -2.79
N PRO A 24 8.46 8.36 -4.08
CA PRO A 24 9.20 7.56 -5.06
C PRO A 24 10.70 7.47 -4.74
N ASP A 25 11.24 8.45 -3.99
CA ASP A 25 12.65 8.50 -3.57
C ASP A 25 12.91 7.77 -2.25
N MET A 26 11.93 7.04 -1.72
CA MET A 26 12.12 6.24 -0.50
C MET A 26 13.19 5.17 -0.73
N PRO A 27 14.24 5.07 0.13
CA PRO A 27 15.21 3.99 0.06
C PRO A 27 14.53 2.61 0.03
N LEU A 28 15.17 1.63 -0.64
CA LEU A 28 14.61 0.27 -0.76
C LEU A 28 14.31 -0.37 0.60
N GLU A 29 15.17 -0.11 1.58
CA GLU A 29 15.00 -0.56 2.96
C GLU A 29 13.91 0.20 3.74
N GLY A 30 13.33 1.25 3.13
CA GLY A 30 12.40 2.14 3.82
C GLY A 30 13.12 3.11 4.76
N MET A 31 12.37 3.77 5.64
CA MET A 31 12.90 4.71 6.64
C MET A 31 12.20 4.50 7.97
N GLU A 32 12.94 4.67 9.08
CA GLU A 32 12.34 4.70 10.42
C GLU A 32 11.18 5.71 10.44
N ARG A 33 10.03 5.29 10.97
CA ARG A 33 8.77 6.06 10.89
C ARG A 33 8.88 7.45 11.46
N LYS A 34 9.50 7.58 12.63
CA LYS A 34 9.66 8.87 13.33
C LYS A 34 10.53 9.82 12.51
N LYS A 35 11.67 9.34 12.02
CA LYS A 35 12.58 10.13 11.17
C LYS A 35 11.87 10.61 9.90
N TYR A 36 11.12 9.75 9.25
CA TYR A 36 10.33 10.10 8.06
C TYR A 36 9.33 11.23 8.36
N LEU A 37 8.58 11.11 9.45
CA LEU A 37 7.57 12.10 9.83
C LEU A 37 8.20 13.46 10.19
N GLU A 38 9.34 13.45 10.90
CA GLU A 38 10.08 14.67 11.23
C GLU A 38 10.58 15.39 9.98
N LEU A 39 11.08 14.64 9.00
CA LEU A 39 11.53 15.19 7.72
C LEU A 39 10.36 15.74 6.89
N LYS A 40 9.27 14.98 6.80
CA LYS A 40 8.12 15.33 5.95
C LYS A 40 7.36 16.55 6.47
N PHE A 41 7.24 16.69 7.79
CA PHE A 41 6.43 17.73 8.43
C PHE A 41 7.25 18.85 9.09
N GLY A 42 8.56 18.88 8.85
CA GLY A 42 9.43 20.00 9.25
C GLY A 42 9.68 20.09 10.75
N GLY A 43 9.68 18.98 11.48
CA GLY A 43 10.10 18.96 12.88
C GLY A 43 9.38 17.99 13.79
N LYS A 44 9.96 17.84 14.99
CA LYS A 44 9.41 16.97 16.04
C LYS A 44 8.04 17.48 16.45
N ASN A 45 7.02 16.66 16.36
CA ASN A 45 5.65 16.90 16.79
C ASN A 45 4.70 17.62 15.81
N ASN A 46 5.17 18.19 14.70
CA ASN A 46 4.29 18.89 13.75
C ASN A 46 3.25 17.95 13.10
N TYR A 47 3.50 16.64 13.11
CA TYR A 47 2.59 15.63 12.55
C TYR A 47 1.54 15.13 13.55
N LYS A 48 1.66 15.40 14.84
CA LYS A 48 0.77 14.81 15.87
C LYS A 48 -0.69 15.16 15.64
N ASN A 49 -1.01 16.44 15.48
CA ASN A 49 -2.37 16.90 15.26
C ASN A 49 -2.98 16.34 13.95
N ILE A 50 -2.12 16.19 12.91
CA ILE A 50 -2.54 15.61 11.63
C ILE A 50 -2.94 14.14 11.83
N TYR A 51 -2.11 13.37 12.55
CA TYR A 51 -2.39 11.95 12.82
C TYR A 51 -3.57 11.75 13.77
N GLU A 52 -3.74 12.64 14.75
CA GLU A 52 -4.93 12.64 15.61
C GLU A 52 -6.21 12.86 14.82
N ASN A 53 -6.21 13.82 13.90
CA ASN A 53 -7.35 14.06 13.01
C ASN A 53 -7.64 12.83 12.12
N ILE A 54 -6.59 12.21 11.50
CA ILE A 54 -6.77 11.00 10.69
C ILE A 54 -7.31 9.86 11.55
N TYR A 55 -6.82 9.69 12.78
CA TYR A 55 -7.31 8.68 13.70
C TYR A 55 -8.79 8.85 14.02
N ASN A 56 -9.21 10.08 14.33
CA ASN A 56 -10.62 10.40 14.63
C ASN A 56 -11.53 10.13 13.43
N VAL A 57 -11.14 10.56 12.22
CA VAL A 57 -11.88 10.25 10.99
C VAL A 57 -11.93 8.73 10.75
N GLY A 58 -10.84 8.01 11.09
CA GLY A 58 -10.82 6.55 11.05
C GLY A 58 -11.89 5.95 11.95
N LEU A 59 -11.98 6.40 13.20
CA LEU A 59 -12.98 5.92 14.16
C LEU A 59 -14.41 6.13 13.67
N GLU A 60 -14.72 7.29 13.09
CA GLU A 60 -16.01 7.60 12.49
C GLU A 60 -16.39 6.64 11.36
N ASN A 61 -15.38 6.05 10.70
CA ASN A 61 -15.53 5.09 9.61
C ASN A 61 -15.23 3.63 10.03
N ASN A 62 -15.23 3.32 11.33
CA ASN A 62 -14.94 2.01 11.89
C ASN A 62 -13.52 1.48 11.53
N ILE A 63 -12.55 2.38 11.34
CA ILE A 63 -11.15 2.04 11.09
C ILE A 63 -10.34 2.39 12.34
N HIS A 64 -9.83 1.38 13.03
CA HIS A 64 -9.05 1.54 14.28
C HIS A 64 -7.54 1.56 13.96
N PHE A 65 -7.06 2.66 13.41
CA PHE A 65 -5.64 2.83 13.11
C PHE A 65 -4.74 2.62 14.33
N GLN A 66 -3.63 1.90 14.13
CA GLN A 66 -2.61 1.61 15.16
C GLN A 66 -1.27 2.25 14.73
N PHE A 67 -1.26 3.57 14.59
CA PHE A 67 -0.09 4.29 14.08
C PHE A 67 1.17 4.10 14.92
N GLU A 68 1.02 3.85 16.22
CA GLU A 68 2.10 3.57 17.15
C GLU A 68 2.81 2.24 16.90
N LYS A 69 2.14 1.27 16.24
CA LYS A 69 2.75 0.01 15.84
C LYS A 69 3.64 0.15 14.60
N ILE A 70 3.47 1.23 13.83
CA ILE A 70 4.21 1.43 12.58
C ILE A 70 5.63 1.90 12.91
N ALA A 71 6.58 0.99 12.92
CA ALA A 71 7.98 1.31 13.18
C ALA A 71 8.69 1.92 11.95
N LYS A 72 8.21 1.61 10.73
CA LYS A 72 8.88 1.93 9.48
C LYS A 72 7.92 2.47 8.42
N THR A 73 8.35 3.49 7.67
CA THR A 73 7.71 3.89 6.42
C THR A 73 8.38 3.11 5.29
N PRO A 74 7.66 2.21 4.61
CA PRO A 74 8.24 1.31 3.63
C PRO A 74 8.52 2.01 2.29
N ASN A 75 9.42 1.41 1.48
CA ASN A 75 9.34 1.56 0.04
C ASN A 75 8.24 0.62 -0.47
N SER A 76 7.19 1.17 -1.06
CA SER A 76 6.01 0.39 -1.46
C SER A 76 6.11 -0.23 -2.86
N PHE A 77 7.24 -0.09 -3.55
CA PHE A 77 7.34 -0.53 -4.94
C PHE A 77 7.10 -2.06 -5.11
N ALA A 78 7.67 -2.87 -4.23
CA ALA A 78 7.46 -4.32 -4.24
C ALA A 78 5.99 -4.70 -3.95
N SER A 79 5.30 -3.93 -3.10
CA SER A 79 3.85 -4.08 -2.88
C SER A 79 3.04 -3.81 -4.15
N HIS A 80 3.41 -2.79 -4.94
CA HIS A 80 2.76 -2.53 -6.23
C HIS A 80 3.00 -3.64 -7.24
N LYS A 81 4.20 -4.26 -7.25
CA LYS A 81 4.45 -5.46 -8.05
C LYS A 81 3.55 -6.63 -7.66
N LEU A 82 3.37 -6.85 -6.35
CA LEU A 82 2.43 -7.88 -5.87
C LEU A 82 0.99 -7.59 -6.30
N LEU A 83 0.57 -6.32 -6.30
CA LEU A 83 -0.76 -5.92 -6.75
C LEU A 83 -0.96 -6.13 -8.25
N ALA A 84 0.09 -5.96 -9.07
CA ALA A 84 0.03 -6.26 -10.51
C ALA A 84 -0.16 -7.78 -10.75
N LEU A 85 0.52 -8.65 -9.99
CA LEU A 85 0.27 -10.09 -10.03
C LEU A 85 -1.14 -10.45 -9.55
N ALA A 86 -1.61 -9.80 -8.49
CA ALA A 86 -2.94 -10.01 -7.94
C ALA A 86 -4.05 -9.61 -8.94
N TYR A 87 -3.82 -8.59 -9.76
CA TYR A 87 -4.72 -8.22 -10.84
C TYR A 87 -4.88 -9.35 -11.87
N LYS A 88 -3.76 -9.94 -12.33
CA LYS A 88 -3.77 -11.08 -13.24
C LYS A 88 -4.57 -12.29 -12.69
N SER A 89 -4.57 -12.42 -11.36
CA SER A 89 -5.28 -13.48 -10.62
C SER A 89 -6.70 -13.10 -10.18
N LYS A 90 -7.20 -11.91 -10.54
CA LYS A 90 -8.52 -11.36 -10.12
C LYS A 90 -8.68 -11.26 -8.59
N LYS A 91 -7.58 -11.01 -7.87
CA LYS A 91 -7.52 -10.93 -6.39
C LYS A 91 -6.98 -9.61 -5.88
N GLN A 92 -6.92 -8.60 -6.75
CA GLN A 92 -6.26 -7.34 -6.44
C GLN A 92 -6.86 -6.65 -5.21
N THR A 93 -8.19 -6.54 -5.12
CA THR A 93 -8.86 -5.88 -3.99
C THR A 93 -8.58 -6.59 -2.67
N GLN A 94 -8.63 -7.93 -2.64
CA GLN A 94 -8.33 -8.69 -1.41
C GLN A 94 -6.89 -8.47 -0.94
N VAL A 95 -5.94 -8.38 -1.86
CA VAL A 95 -4.54 -8.12 -1.53
C VAL A 95 -4.34 -6.68 -1.06
N VAL A 96 -4.99 -5.70 -1.68
CA VAL A 96 -4.98 -4.29 -1.22
C VAL A 96 -5.49 -4.20 0.21
N GLU A 97 -6.63 -4.81 0.52
CA GLU A 97 -7.19 -4.82 1.87
C GLU A 97 -6.24 -5.44 2.89
N THR A 98 -5.58 -6.55 2.51
CA THR A 98 -4.59 -7.21 3.38
C THR A 98 -3.36 -6.33 3.60
N LEU A 99 -2.86 -5.64 2.56
CA LEU A 99 -1.73 -4.71 2.69
C LEU A 99 -2.09 -3.54 3.60
N PHE A 100 -3.26 -2.93 3.44
CA PHE A 100 -3.71 -1.83 4.30
C PHE A 100 -3.90 -2.28 5.74
N TYR A 101 -4.55 -3.42 5.97
CA TYR A 101 -4.73 -3.98 7.30
C TYR A 101 -3.38 -4.25 7.98
N ASN A 102 -2.48 -4.96 7.30
CA ASN A 102 -1.16 -5.27 7.83
C ASN A 102 -0.37 -4.00 8.18
N TYR A 103 -0.39 -2.99 7.32
CA TYR A 103 0.36 -1.76 7.56
C TYR A 103 -0.26 -0.89 8.64
N PHE A 104 -1.55 -0.56 8.53
CA PHE A 104 -2.20 0.44 9.37
C PHE A 104 -2.75 -0.11 10.70
N ILE A 105 -3.01 -1.41 10.79
CA ILE A 105 -3.56 -2.03 12.00
C ILE A 105 -2.51 -2.88 12.71
N GLU A 106 -1.72 -3.66 11.96
CA GLU A 106 -0.73 -4.55 12.57
C GLU A 106 0.69 -3.94 12.61
N GLY A 107 0.94 -2.83 11.90
CA GLY A 107 2.25 -2.18 11.84
C GLY A 107 3.31 -2.94 11.03
N VAL A 108 2.89 -3.89 10.19
CA VAL A 108 3.77 -4.72 9.38
C VAL A 108 4.44 -3.88 8.28
N ASP A 109 5.73 -4.09 8.06
CA ASP A 109 6.47 -3.49 6.95
C ASP A 109 6.06 -4.13 5.62
N ILE A 110 5.19 -3.47 4.86
CA ILE A 110 4.75 -3.93 3.53
C ILE A 110 5.82 -3.73 2.43
N GLY A 111 7.00 -3.25 2.76
CA GLY A 111 8.20 -3.29 1.90
C GLY A 111 9.04 -4.55 2.09
N ASP A 112 8.81 -5.32 3.17
CA ASP A 112 9.53 -6.56 3.43
C ASP A 112 9.07 -7.67 2.48
N ILE A 113 10.03 -8.19 1.70
CA ILE A 113 9.78 -9.25 0.71
C ILE A 113 9.22 -10.53 1.35
N LYS A 114 9.64 -10.88 2.57
CA LYS A 114 9.11 -12.08 3.26
C LYS A 114 7.63 -11.93 3.58
N GLU A 115 7.22 -10.73 4.03
CA GLU A 115 5.82 -10.44 4.30
C GLU A 115 4.98 -10.43 3.01
N LEU A 116 5.51 -9.87 1.92
CA LEU A 116 4.83 -9.90 0.63
C LEU A 116 4.68 -11.33 0.06
N VAL A 117 5.69 -12.17 0.25
CA VAL A 117 5.60 -13.61 -0.09
C VAL A 117 4.55 -14.31 0.78
N ARG A 118 4.47 -13.99 2.07
CA ARG A 118 3.42 -14.53 2.95
C ARG A 118 2.02 -14.13 2.47
N ILE A 119 1.83 -12.86 2.12
CA ILE A 119 0.55 -12.33 1.60
C ILE A 119 0.20 -13.00 0.27
N SER A 120 1.17 -13.18 -0.64
CA SER A 120 0.91 -13.87 -1.91
C SER A 120 0.39 -15.28 -1.72
N LYS A 121 1.00 -16.05 -0.80
CA LYS A 121 0.55 -17.40 -0.45
C LYS A 121 -0.85 -17.40 0.17
N GLN A 122 -1.14 -16.47 1.07
CA GLN A 122 -2.45 -16.32 1.70
C GLN A 122 -3.57 -16.15 0.67
N HIS A 123 -3.28 -15.45 -0.43
CA HIS A 123 -4.24 -15.19 -1.50
C HIS A 123 -4.10 -16.12 -2.71
N ASN A 124 -3.28 -17.19 -2.62
CA ASN A 124 -3.00 -18.12 -3.72
C ASN A 124 -2.60 -17.37 -5.01
N ILE A 125 -1.67 -16.43 -4.88
CA ILE A 125 -1.03 -15.76 -6.01
C ILE A 125 0.27 -16.49 -6.27
N TYR A 126 0.35 -17.09 -7.45
CA TYR A 126 1.47 -17.91 -7.85
C TYR A 126 2.28 -17.18 -8.92
N GLN A 127 3.57 -17.15 -8.71
CA GLN A 127 4.60 -16.69 -9.63
C GLN A 127 5.83 -17.54 -9.33
N ASP A 128 6.51 -18.02 -10.36
CA ASP A 128 7.77 -18.71 -10.19
C ASP A 128 8.77 -17.77 -9.49
N ASP A 129 9.39 -18.27 -8.41
CA ASP A 129 10.29 -17.49 -7.58
C ASP A 129 9.79 -16.07 -7.24
N ILE A 130 8.59 -15.99 -6.69
CA ILE A 130 7.94 -14.70 -6.38
C ILE A 130 8.85 -13.74 -5.59
N SER A 131 9.71 -14.27 -4.72
CA SER A 131 10.69 -13.46 -3.98
C SER A 131 11.71 -12.80 -4.92
N ILE A 132 12.18 -13.52 -5.92
CA ILE A 132 13.10 -13.00 -6.94
C ILE A 132 12.37 -11.99 -7.82
N TYR A 133 11.14 -12.30 -8.26
CA TYR A 133 10.33 -11.38 -9.04
C TYR A 133 10.12 -10.05 -8.32
N LEU A 134 9.71 -10.05 -7.05
CA LEU A 134 9.44 -8.83 -6.28
C LEU A 134 10.68 -7.92 -6.15
N GLN A 135 11.88 -8.50 -6.13
CA GLN A 135 13.14 -7.78 -6.05
C GLN A 135 13.75 -7.43 -7.43
N SER A 136 13.26 -8.04 -8.51
CA SER A 136 13.77 -7.84 -9.85
C SER A 136 13.38 -6.50 -10.45
N LYS A 137 13.96 -6.17 -11.61
CA LYS A 137 13.53 -5.03 -12.44
C LYS A 137 12.36 -5.37 -13.38
N GLU A 138 11.92 -6.62 -13.40
CA GLU A 138 10.78 -7.06 -14.21
C GLU A 138 9.54 -6.24 -13.88
N ASP A 139 8.76 -5.91 -14.89
CA ASP A 139 7.56 -5.03 -14.84
C ASP A 139 7.80 -3.60 -14.27
N ARG A 140 9.04 -3.22 -13.94
CA ARG A 140 9.34 -1.92 -13.36
C ARG A 140 8.90 -0.77 -14.26
N ASP A 141 9.27 -0.81 -15.51
CA ASP A 141 9.00 0.28 -16.46
C ASP A 141 7.51 0.41 -16.73
N ASN A 142 6.78 -0.70 -16.79
CA ASN A 142 5.33 -0.71 -16.93
C ASN A 142 4.64 -0.07 -15.71
N LEU A 143 5.05 -0.41 -14.50
CA LEU A 143 4.50 0.16 -13.27
C LEU A 143 4.79 1.66 -13.14
N LEU A 144 5.98 2.10 -13.52
CA LEU A 144 6.34 3.51 -13.53
C LEU A 144 5.58 4.29 -14.61
N ALA A 145 5.32 3.69 -15.76
CA ALA A 145 4.48 4.29 -16.81
C ALA A 145 3.02 4.42 -16.35
N GLU A 146 2.45 3.40 -15.69
CA GLU A 146 1.12 3.47 -15.09
C GLU A 146 1.03 4.55 -14.01
N GLU A 147 2.06 4.67 -13.15
CA GLU A 147 2.13 5.72 -12.13
C GLU A 147 2.21 7.11 -12.76
N SER A 148 3.02 7.30 -13.81
CA SER A 148 3.13 8.56 -14.54
C SER A 148 1.79 8.97 -15.13
N HIS A 149 1.12 8.02 -15.79
CA HIS A 149 -0.21 8.26 -16.35
C HIS A 149 -1.24 8.62 -15.26
N ALA A 150 -1.21 7.98 -14.11
CA ALA A 150 -2.09 8.32 -12.99
C ALA A 150 -1.86 9.76 -12.49
N LYS A 151 -0.60 10.22 -12.46
CA LYS A 151 -0.24 11.62 -12.11
C LYS A 151 -0.72 12.65 -13.12
N GLU A 152 -0.76 12.29 -14.41
CA GLU A 152 -1.26 13.17 -15.47
C GLU A 152 -2.79 13.37 -15.41
N LEU A 153 -3.50 12.39 -14.88
CA LEU A 153 -4.97 12.45 -14.72
C LEU A 153 -5.41 13.28 -13.50
N GLY A 154 -4.53 13.63 -12.56
CA GLY A 154 -4.75 14.48 -11.38
C GLY A 154 -5.01 13.67 -10.14
#